data_e2d1ce7a79986731875764e3240b98f3
#
_entry.id   e2d1ce7a79986731875764e3240b98f3
#
_cell.length_a   1.000
_cell.length_b   1.000
_cell.length_c   1.000
_cell.angle_alpha   90.00
_cell.angle_beta   90.00
_cell.angle_gamma   90.00
#
_symmetry.space_group_name_H-M   'P 1'
#
loop_
_entity.id
_entity.type
_entity.pdbx_description
1 polymer ?
#
loop_
_entity_poly.entity_id
_entity_poly.type
_entity_poly.pdbx_seq_one_letter_code
_entity_poly.pdbx_strand_id
1 'polypeptide(L)'
;MIIATVTLRLHAPWVHSLKEKRMVVKSLVAQLQNRFHVSAAEIDEQDTHQILVLGAAAIVPHNAMADRLMEEISAFVDENTEAEILDEQREIV
;
A
#
# COMPACT_ATOMS: atom_id res chain seq x y z
N MET A 1 -18.68 -11.52 6.73
CA MET A 1 -18.05 -10.48 5.92
C MET A 1 -16.57 -10.79 5.83
N ILE A 2 -15.99 -10.66 4.65
CA ILE A 2 -14.58 -10.96 4.41
C ILE A 2 -13.88 -9.67 4.03
N ILE A 3 -12.80 -9.33 4.74
CA ILE A 3 -12.00 -8.14 4.47
C ILE A 3 -10.59 -8.58 4.10
N ALA A 4 -10.14 -8.19 2.90
CA ALA A 4 -8.77 -8.39 2.47
C ALA A 4 -7.93 -7.19 2.90
N THR A 5 -6.78 -7.43 3.53
CA THR A 5 -5.87 -6.37 3.94
C THR A 5 -4.46 -6.63 3.43
N VAL A 6 -3.78 -5.56 3.03
CA VAL A 6 -2.37 -5.60 2.63
C VAL A 6 -1.64 -4.48 3.36
N THR A 7 -0.51 -4.80 3.98
CA THR A 7 0.40 -3.82 4.55
C THR A 7 1.72 -3.93 3.82
N LEU A 8 2.20 -2.82 3.28
CA LEU A 8 3.46 -2.76 2.54
C LEU A 8 4.41 -1.79 3.22
N ARG A 9 5.63 -2.27 3.51
CA ARG A 9 6.71 -1.43 4.02
C ARG A 9 7.68 -1.18 2.86
N LEU A 10 7.89 0.10 2.54
CA LEU A 10 8.68 0.50 1.37
C LEU A 10 9.84 1.38 1.79
N HIS A 11 10.96 1.26 1.07
CA HIS A 11 12.11 2.14 1.20
C HIS A 11 12.24 3.02 -0.05
N ALA A 12 12.21 4.32 0.16
CA ALA A 12 12.34 5.34 -0.89
C ALA A 12 13.59 6.19 -0.65
N PRO A 13 14.77 5.73 -1.10
CA PRO A 13 16.04 6.39 -0.76
C PRO A 13 16.21 7.80 -1.34
N TRP A 14 15.45 8.15 -2.38
CA TRP A 14 15.50 9.50 -2.96
C TRP A 14 14.75 10.55 -2.15
N VAL A 15 13.96 10.13 -1.17
CA VAL A 15 13.16 11.06 -0.35
C VAL A 15 14.04 11.66 0.74
N HIS A 16 14.12 12.99 0.78
CA HIS A 16 14.98 13.72 1.72
C HIS A 16 14.23 14.65 2.66
N SER A 17 12.91 14.68 2.58
CA SER A 17 12.08 15.51 3.46
C SER A 17 10.72 14.89 3.67
N LEU A 18 10.05 15.30 4.74
CA LEU A 18 8.66 14.87 4.98
C LEU A 18 7.72 15.39 3.90
N LYS A 19 8.00 16.56 3.34
CA LYS A 19 7.20 17.10 2.24
C LYS A 19 7.25 16.20 1.02
N GLU A 20 8.45 15.77 0.61
CA GLU A 20 8.62 14.83 -0.51
C GLU A 20 7.93 13.51 -0.21
N LYS A 21 8.09 12.99 1.01
CA LYS A 21 7.44 11.74 1.42
C LYS A 21 5.93 11.83 1.29
N ARG A 22 5.33 12.92 1.80
CA ARG A 22 3.88 13.10 1.74
C ARG A 22 3.36 13.12 0.30
N MET A 23 4.14 13.67 -0.63
CA MET A 23 3.78 13.66 -2.04
C MET A 23 3.79 12.24 -2.61
N VAL A 24 4.81 11.44 -2.28
CA VAL A 24 4.91 10.04 -2.73
C VAL A 24 3.76 9.21 -2.14
N VAL A 25 3.53 9.32 -0.84
CA VAL A 25 2.44 8.61 -0.16
C VAL A 25 1.09 8.98 -0.74
N LYS A 26 0.82 10.27 -0.90
CA LYS A 26 -0.46 10.75 -1.44
C LYS A 26 -0.71 10.21 -2.84
N SER A 27 0.32 10.18 -3.67
CA SER A 27 0.22 9.65 -5.03
C SER A 27 -0.09 8.16 -5.04
N LEU A 28 0.65 7.36 -4.26
CA LEU A 28 0.43 5.91 -4.20
C LEU A 28 -0.95 5.57 -3.62
N VAL A 29 -1.35 6.25 -2.55
CA VAL A 29 -2.68 6.05 -1.95
C VAL A 29 -3.78 6.37 -2.95
N ALA A 30 -3.68 7.50 -3.66
CA ALA A 30 -4.66 7.87 -4.66
C ALA A 30 -4.73 6.84 -5.80
N GLN A 31 -3.58 6.34 -6.26
CA GLN A 31 -3.53 5.31 -7.31
C GLN A 31 -4.20 4.01 -6.85
N LEU A 32 -3.94 3.58 -5.61
CA LEU A 32 -4.57 2.38 -5.06
C LEU A 32 -6.09 2.53 -4.97
N GLN A 33 -6.55 3.67 -4.46
CA GLN A 33 -7.98 3.95 -4.34
C GLN A 33 -8.67 3.98 -5.71
N ASN A 34 -8.05 4.61 -6.69
CA ASN A 34 -8.63 4.74 -8.02
C ASN A 34 -8.61 3.42 -8.80
N ARG A 35 -7.53 2.66 -8.66
CA ARG A 35 -7.35 1.41 -9.41
C ARG A 35 -8.18 0.25 -8.84
N PHE A 36 -8.25 0.14 -7.52
CA PHE A 36 -8.84 -1.02 -6.84
C PHE A 36 -10.09 -0.71 -6.02
N HIS A 37 -10.46 0.56 -5.87
CA HIS A 37 -11.59 0.99 -5.04
C HIS A 37 -11.47 0.47 -3.60
N VAL A 38 -10.25 0.53 -3.06
CA VAL A 38 -9.96 0.12 -1.69
C VAL A 38 -9.86 1.33 -0.77
N SER A 39 -9.97 1.10 0.54
CA SER A 39 -9.54 2.08 1.53
C SER A 39 -8.03 1.95 1.67
N ALA A 40 -7.30 3.04 1.55
CA ALA A 40 -5.84 3.03 1.64
C ALA A 40 -5.33 4.25 2.39
N ALA A 41 -4.25 4.08 3.15
CA ALA A 41 -3.64 5.14 3.93
C ALA A 41 -2.19 4.80 4.29
N GLU A 42 -1.42 5.83 4.67
CA GLU A 42 -0.18 5.63 5.40
C GLU A 42 -0.53 5.28 6.84
N ILE A 43 -0.04 4.15 7.35
CA ILE A 43 -0.49 3.61 8.64
C ILE A 43 0.58 3.59 9.72
N ASP A 44 1.85 3.87 9.39
CA ASP A 44 2.95 3.89 10.37
C ASP A 44 4.10 4.71 9.82
N GLU A 45 5.07 5.02 10.68
CA GLU A 45 6.32 5.72 10.32
C GLU A 45 6.10 7.07 9.63
N GLN A 46 5.03 7.78 10.01
CA GLN A 46 4.65 9.04 9.36
C GLN A 46 5.76 10.10 9.40
N ASP A 47 6.61 10.07 10.41
CA ASP A 47 7.69 11.06 10.60
C ASP A 47 9.07 10.56 10.13
N THR A 48 9.14 9.40 9.50
CA THR A 48 10.37 8.83 8.94
C THR A 48 10.43 9.13 7.45
N HIS A 49 11.50 9.80 6.97
CA HIS A 49 11.54 10.31 5.60
C HIS A 49 11.51 9.22 4.53
N GLN A 50 12.32 8.19 4.67
CA GLN A 50 12.58 7.22 3.60
C GLN A 50 11.80 5.92 3.73
N ILE A 51 11.05 5.75 4.82
CA ILE A 51 10.24 4.55 5.05
C ILE A 51 8.77 4.92 4.92
N LEU A 52 8.06 4.18 4.08
CA LEU A 52 6.62 4.32 3.87
C LEU A 52 5.96 3.02 4.31
N VAL A 53 4.93 3.12 5.15
CA VAL A 53 4.13 1.95 5.52
C VAL A 53 2.70 2.23 5.08
N LEU A 54 2.27 1.53 4.04
CA LEU A 54 0.95 1.71 3.43
C LEU A 54 0.05 0.55 3.78
N GLY A 55 -1.19 0.86 4.13
CA GLY A 55 -2.23 -0.13 4.34
C GLY A 55 -3.33 0.03 3.33
N ALA A 56 -3.90 -1.09 2.88
CA ALA A 56 -5.06 -1.13 2.02
C ALA A 56 -6.01 -2.20 2.50
N ALA A 57 -7.31 -1.93 2.44
CA ALA A 57 -8.34 -2.87 2.87
C ALA A 57 -9.57 -2.78 1.97
N ALA A 58 -10.21 -3.92 1.74
CA ALA A 58 -11.45 -3.99 0.98
C ALA A 58 -12.34 -5.13 1.43
N ILE A 59 -13.64 -4.90 1.39
CA ILE A 59 -14.64 -5.96 1.59
C ILE A 59 -14.74 -6.74 0.28
N VAL A 60 -14.64 -8.06 0.36
CA VAL A 60 -14.75 -8.94 -0.80
C VAL A 60 -15.77 -10.05 -0.55
N PRO A 61 -16.39 -10.63 -1.60
CA PRO A 61 -17.44 -11.62 -1.41
C PRO A 61 -16.94 -13.01 -0.99
N HIS A 62 -15.67 -13.35 -1.30
CA HIS A 62 -15.12 -14.67 -0.96
C HIS A 62 -13.59 -14.65 -0.93
N ASN A 63 -13.02 -15.72 -0.35
CA ASN A 63 -11.57 -15.81 -0.12
C ASN A 63 -10.73 -15.79 -1.40
N ALA A 64 -11.19 -16.42 -2.47
CA ALA A 64 -10.45 -16.42 -3.74
C ALA A 64 -10.28 -15.01 -4.29
N MET A 65 -11.31 -14.16 -4.16
CA MET A 65 -11.21 -12.77 -4.57
C MET A 65 -10.30 -11.97 -3.65
N ALA A 66 -10.28 -12.28 -2.35
CA ALA A 66 -9.35 -11.66 -1.41
C ALA A 66 -7.90 -11.93 -1.82
N ASP A 67 -7.56 -13.19 -2.08
CA ASP A 67 -6.21 -13.59 -2.50
C ASP A 67 -5.78 -12.87 -3.78
N ARG A 68 -6.67 -12.83 -4.75
CA ARG A 68 -6.43 -12.17 -6.03
C ARG A 68 -6.21 -10.66 -5.87
N LEU A 69 -7.05 -10.01 -5.07
CA LEU A 69 -6.94 -8.57 -4.83
C LEU A 69 -5.62 -8.22 -4.13
N MET A 70 -5.26 -8.98 -3.09
CA MET A 70 -4.01 -8.75 -2.37
C MET A 70 -2.79 -8.92 -3.29
N GLU A 71 -2.80 -9.94 -4.16
CA GLU A 71 -1.74 -10.15 -5.14
C GLU A 71 -1.65 -8.98 -6.13
N GLU A 72 -2.77 -8.53 -6.65
CA GLU A 72 -2.83 -7.45 -7.63
C GLU A 72 -2.38 -6.10 -7.02
N ILE A 73 -2.72 -5.84 -5.76
CA ILE A 73 -2.28 -4.62 -5.07
C ILE A 73 -0.76 -4.60 -4.93
N SER A 74 -0.16 -5.70 -4.48
CA SER A 74 1.29 -5.79 -4.30
C SER A 74 2.02 -5.64 -5.63
N ALA A 75 1.55 -6.32 -6.67
CA ALA A 75 2.13 -6.22 -8.01
C ALA A 75 2.02 -4.80 -8.57
N PHE A 76 0.87 -4.15 -8.36
CA PHE A 76 0.66 -2.78 -8.83
C PHE A 76 1.63 -1.79 -8.17
N VAL A 77 1.80 -1.89 -6.87
CA VAL A 77 2.73 -1.01 -6.14
C VAL A 77 4.15 -1.23 -6.63
N ASP A 78 4.58 -2.49 -6.76
CA ASP A 78 5.91 -2.83 -7.25
C ASP A 78 6.18 -2.24 -8.64
N GLU A 79 5.19 -2.26 -9.53
CA GLU A 79 5.31 -1.74 -10.90
C GLU A 79 5.23 -0.22 -10.99
N ASN A 80 4.58 0.45 -10.03
CA ASN A 80 4.27 1.88 -10.11
C ASN A 80 5.08 2.76 -9.16
N THR A 81 6.07 2.19 -8.48
CA THR A 81 7.00 2.97 -7.64
C THR A 81 8.42 2.45 -7.82
N GLU A 82 9.39 3.35 -7.68
CA GLU A 82 10.80 2.98 -7.62
C GLU A 82 11.23 2.61 -6.20
N ALA A 83 10.35 2.77 -5.21
CA ALA A 83 10.63 2.35 -3.84
C ALA A 83 10.75 0.83 -3.77
N GLU A 84 11.66 0.36 -2.93
CA GLU A 84 11.84 -1.07 -2.69
C GLU A 84 10.83 -1.56 -1.67
N ILE A 85 10.15 -2.66 -1.95
CA ILE A 85 9.28 -3.31 -0.99
C ILE A 85 10.15 -4.11 -0.02
N LEU A 86 10.18 -3.69 1.24
CA LEU A 86 10.96 -4.33 2.29
C LEU A 86 10.21 -5.46 2.97
N ASP A 87 8.90 -5.32 3.08
CA ASP A 87 8.04 -6.29 3.76
C ASP A 87 6.62 -6.16 3.26
N GLU A 88 5.90 -7.27 3.29
CA GLU A 88 4.51 -7.35 2.87
C GLU A 88 3.77 -8.28 3.80
N GLN A 89 2.62 -7.84 4.29
CA GLN A 89 1.73 -8.65 5.10
C GLN A 89 0.35 -8.65 4.47
N ARG A 90 -0.22 -9.84 4.34
CA ARG A 90 -1.56 -10.04 3.78
C ARG A 90 -2.41 -10.78 4.80
N GLU A 91 -3.61 -10.29 5.05
CA GLU A 91 -4.55 -10.93 5.97
C GLU A 91 -5.94 -10.92 5.38
N ILE A 92 -6.70 -11.96 5.73
CA ILE A 92 -8.13 -12.04 5.48
C ILE A 92 -8.80 -12.05 6.84
N VAL A 93 -9.62 -11.05 7.10
CA VAL A 93 -10.31 -10.91 8.39
C VAL A 93 -11.82 -10.84 8.24
#